data_4876013d8539cafe6ca044935d43ca97
#
_entry.id   4876013d8539cafe6ca044935d43ca97
#
_cell.length_a   1.000
_cell.length_b   1.000
_cell.length_c   1.000
_cell.angle_alpha   90.00
_cell.angle_beta   90.00
_cell.angle_gamma   90.00
#
_symmetry.space_group_name_H-M   'P 1'
#
loop_
_entity.id
_entity.type
_entity.pdbx_description
1 polymer ?
#
loop_
_entity_poly.entity_id
_entity_poly.type
_entity_poly.pdbx_seq_one_letter_code
_entity_poly.pdbx_strand_id
1 'polypeptide(L)'
;MLFRRKQEITHADTTVRARAKINLTLDVTGRREDAYHTVEMVMQSIALHDTVRVTTIHGEKKPRGIVLSCSLPFLPTDERNLAYRAAELFYKETGALLETCEIHIEKRIPVAAGLAGGSTDAAAVLRALNALHTAGLTDDELCEMGLKLGADVPFCLRGGTMLARGIGEELSLLPDMPHCWVVLCKPPFAVPTKE
;
A
#
# COMPACT_ATOMS: atom_id res chain seq x y z
N MET A 1 30.71 39.46 3.52
CA MET A 1 30.82 38.19 4.25
C MET A 1 29.42 37.58 4.28
N LEU A 2 29.08 36.71 3.31
CA LEU A 2 27.77 36.07 3.26
C LEU A 2 27.73 34.94 4.30
N PHE A 3 26.92 35.10 5.35
CA PHE A 3 26.62 34.03 6.28
C PHE A 3 25.84 32.95 5.50
N ARG A 4 26.48 31.83 5.13
CA ARG A 4 25.78 30.60 4.75
C ARG A 4 24.96 30.17 5.97
N ARG A 5 23.63 30.38 5.93
CA ARG A 5 22.72 29.73 6.88
C ARG A 5 23.03 28.24 6.84
N LYS A 6 23.37 27.63 7.97
CA LYS A 6 23.39 26.17 8.13
C LYS A 6 21.99 25.70 7.78
N GLN A 7 21.87 24.87 6.76
CA GLN A 7 20.61 24.21 6.43
C GLN A 7 20.30 23.29 7.61
N GLU A 8 19.19 23.54 8.31
CA GLU A 8 18.74 22.68 9.41
C GLU A 8 18.18 21.41 8.82
N ILE A 9 18.58 20.27 9.37
CA ILE A 9 18.02 18.96 9.01
C ILE A 9 16.68 18.84 9.73
N THR A 10 15.62 18.62 8.98
CA THR A 10 14.27 18.41 9.52
C THR A 10 13.81 16.98 9.25
N HIS A 11 13.14 16.39 10.23
CA HIS A 11 12.58 15.05 10.17
C HIS A 11 11.08 15.13 10.42
N ALA A 12 10.31 14.42 9.58
CA ALA A 12 8.89 14.18 9.82
C ALA A 12 8.62 12.69 9.61
N ASP A 13 7.88 12.07 10.52
CA ASP A 13 7.54 10.67 10.41
C ASP A 13 6.09 10.38 10.75
N THR A 14 5.58 9.29 10.22
CA THR A 14 4.27 8.75 10.54
C THR A 14 4.28 7.23 10.47
N THR A 15 3.38 6.62 11.22
CA THR A 15 3.21 5.16 11.25
C THR A 15 1.78 4.80 10.89
N VAL A 16 1.62 3.91 9.93
CA VAL A 16 0.33 3.47 9.40
C VAL A 16 0.16 1.96 9.63
N ARG A 17 -1.03 1.55 10.07
CA ARG A 17 -1.43 0.14 10.11
C ARG A 17 -1.93 -0.30 8.74
N ALA A 18 -1.13 -1.08 8.05
CA ALA A 18 -1.43 -1.66 6.74
C ALA A 18 -2.28 -2.93 6.92
N ARG A 19 -3.63 -2.80 6.93
CA ARG A 19 -4.55 -3.89 7.27
C ARG A 19 -4.66 -4.90 6.14
N ALA A 20 -4.65 -6.18 6.47
CA ALA A 20 -4.93 -7.25 5.54
C ALA A 20 -6.39 -7.24 5.05
N LYS A 21 -6.65 -7.86 3.91
CA LYS A 21 -8.00 -8.11 3.40
C LYS A 21 -8.27 -9.59 3.24
N ILE A 22 -9.54 -9.94 3.27
CA ILE A 22 -10.06 -11.23 2.82
C ILE A 22 -11.16 -11.00 1.79
N ASN A 23 -11.45 -12.00 0.97
CA ASN A 23 -12.66 -12.04 0.15
C ASN A 23 -13.68 -12.91 0.86
N LEU A 24 -14.82 -12.32 1.22
CA LEU A 24 -15.96 -13.07 1.80
C LEU A 24 -16.66 -13.89 0.72
N THR A 25 -16.77 -13.31 -0.48
CA THR A 25 -17.22 -13.98 -1.70
C THR A 25 -16.27 -13.62 -2.83
N LEU A 26 -16.15 -14.49 -3.84
CA LEU A 26 -15.45 -14.21 -5.08
C LEU A 26 -16.04 -15.05 -6.19
N ASP A 27 -16.64 -14.39 -7.18
CA ASP A 27 -17.15 -14.99 -8.39
C ASP A 27 -16.41 -14.45 -9.62
N VAL A 28 -16.05 -15.35 -10.53
CA VAL A 28 -15.51 -14.98 -11.85
C VAL A 28 -16.68 -14.82 -12.81
N THR A 29 -16.99 -13.58 -13.18
CA THR A 29 -18.17 -13.24 -13.98
C THR A 29 -17.92 -13.23 -15.48
N GLY A 30 -16.65 -13.21 -15.90
CA GLY A 30 -16.28 -13.22 -17.30
C GLY A 30 -14.77 -13.23 -17.52
N ARG A 31 -14.39 -13.29 -18.80
CA ARG A 31 -13.01 -13.17 -19.25
C ARG A 31 -12.90 -12.03 -20.26
N ARG A 32 -11.96 -11.13 -20.04
CA ARG A 32 -11.67 -9.99 -20.91
C ARG A 32 -10.76 -10.42 -22.07
N GLU A 33 -10.73 -9.62 -23.12
CA GLU A 33 -9.85 -9.84 -24.28
C GLU A 33 -8.36 -9.73 -23.90
N ASP A 34 -8.01 -8.95 -22.86
CA ASP A 34 -6.65 -8.80 -22.32
C ASP A 34 -6.22 -9.96 -21.40
N ALA A 35 -6.96 -11.07 -21.38
CA ALA A 35 -6.78 -12.27 -20.57
C ALA A 35 -7.03 -12.09 -19.06
N TYR A 36 -7.40 -10.90 -18.59
CA TYR A 36 -7.87 -10.71 -17.22
C TYR A 36 -9.29 -11.27 -17.07
N HIS A 37 -9.61 -11.71 -15.86
CA HIS A 37 -10.96 -12.11 -15.50
C HIS A 37 -11.70 -10.92 -14.88
N THR A 38 -12.98 -10.77 -15.27
CA THR A 38 -13.89 -9.92 -14.51
C THR A 38 -14.38 -10.69 -13.30
N VAL A 39 -14.42 -10.01 -12.16
CA VAL A 39 -14.83 -10.60 -10.89
C VAL A 39 -15.92 -9.77 -10.25
N GLU A 40 -16.72 -10.44 -9.42
CA GLU A 40 -17.59 -9.80 -8.43
C GLU A 40 -17.26 -10.41 -7.07
N MET A 41 -16.81 -9.59 -6.12
CA MET A 41 -16.37 -10.08 -4.81
C MET A 41 -16.71 -9.10 -3.70
N VAL A 42 -16.98 -9.63 -2.52
CA VAL A 42 -17.10 -8.85 -1.30
C VAL A 42 -15.77 -8.91 -0.57
N MET A 43 -15.10 -7.77 -0.49
CA MET A 43 -13.82 -7.60 0.19
C MET A 43 -14.03 -7.06 1.60
N GLN A 44 -13.25 -7.56 2.56
CA GLN A 44 -13.30 -7.16 3.96
C GLN A 44 -11.91 -6.89 4.52
N SER A 45 -11.71 -5.70 5.10
CA SER A 45 -10.52 -5.43 5.92
C SER A 45 -10.59 -6.15 7.26
N ILE A 46 -9.47 -6.71 7.70
CA ILE A 46 -9.38 -7.41 8.99
C ILE A 46 -8.36 -6.74 9.92
N ALA A 47 -8.38 -7.10 11.21
CA ALA A 47 -7.50 -6.49 12.22
C ALA A 47 -6.01 -6.87 12.06
N LEU A 48 -5.71 -8.02 11.42
CA LEU A 48 -4.33 -8.39 11.08
C LEU A 48 -3.73 -7.31 10.18
N HIS A 49 -2.53 -6.82 10.50
CA HIS A 49 -1.90 -5.73 9.78
C HIS A 49 -0.39 -5.78 9.86
N ASP A 50 0.26 -5.24 8.85
CA ASP A 50 1.67 -4.84 8.91
C ASP A 50 1.78 -3.43 9.49
N THR A 51 2.94 -3.07 10.01
CA THR A 51 3.20 -1.72 10.47
C THR A 51 4.19 -1.06 9.52
N VAL A 52 3.77 0.02 8.89
CA VAL A 52 4.59 0.79 7.94
C VAL A 52 4.91 2.13 8.56
N ARG A 53 6.20 2.39 8.80
CA ARG A 53 6.71 3.69 9.22
C ARG A 53 7.38 4.37 8.03
N VAL A 54 7.01 5.61 7.78
CA VAL A 54 7.60 6.45 6.73
C VAL A 54 8.20 7.68 7.40
N THR A 55 9.45 7.98 7.08
CA THR A 55 10.19 9.16 7.56
C THR A 55 10.69 9.94 6.36
N THR A 56 10.42 11.23 6.30
CA THR A 56 11.00 12.15 5.33
C THR A 56 12.06 13.02 6.01
N ILE A 57 13.21 13.18 5.36
CA ILE A 57 14.36 13.93 5.91
C ILE A 57 14.77 14.95 4.86
N HIS A 58 14.82 16.22 5.28
CA HIS A 58 15.21 17.35 4.43
C HIS A 58 16.42 18.07 5.00
N GLY A 59 17.21 18.68 4.14
CA GLY A 59 18.42 19.44 4.53
C GLY A 59 19.67 18.56 4.69
N GLU A 60 19.64 17.30 4.30
CA GLU A 60 20.83 16.44 4.28
C GLU A 60 21.83 16.88 3.20
N LYS A 61 23.14 16.86 3.51
CA LYS A 61 24.19 17.15 2.53
C LYS A 61 24.30 16.11 1.42
N LYS A 62 23.85 14.88 1.68
CA LYS A 62 23.84 13.75 0.75
C LYS A 62 22.49 13.05 0.88
N PRO A 63 21.47 13.51 0.16
CA PRO A 63 20.17 12.82 0.09
C PRO A 63 20.35 11.39 -0.43
N ARG A 64 19.58 10.48 0.13
CA ARG A 64 19.66 9.03 -0.20
C ARG A 64 18.54 8.54 -1.13
N GLY A 65 17.56 9.41 -1.42
CA GLY A 65 16.36 9.00 -2.13
C GLY A 65 15.48 8.10 -1.29
N ILE A 66 14.87 7.09 -1.92
CA ILE A 66 14.02 6.12 -1.22
C ILE A 66 14.90 5.01 -0.64
N VAL A 67 14.74 4.77 0.67
CA VAL A 67 15.43 3.71 1.42
C VAL A 67 14.37 2.84 2.10
N LEU A 68 14.23 1.59 1.66
CA LEU A 68 13.27 0.65 2.24
C LEU A 68 13.98 -0.41 3.07
N SER A 69 13.41 -0.72 4.21
CA SER A 69 13.81 -1.81 5.09
C SER A 69 12.60 -2.66 5.50
N CYS A 70 12.82 -3.94 5.77
CA CYS A 70 11.74 -4.88 6.09
C CYS A 70 12.20 -5.86 7.17
N SER A 71 11.30 -6.23 8.10
CA SER A 71 11.57 -7.23 9.13
C SER A 71 11.81 -8.64 8.59
N LEU A 72 11.38 -8.92 7.34
CA LEU A 72 11.62 -10.20 6.65
C LEU A 72 12.74 -10.03 5.62
N PRO A 73 13.95 -10.57 5.87
CA PRO A 73 15.13 -10.29 5.06
C PRO A 73 15.09 -10.88 3.64
N PHE A 74 14.19 -11.80 3.37
CA PHE A 74 14.00 -12.39 2.04
C PHE A 74 13.10 -11.57 1.11
N LEU A 75 12.40 -10.56 1.64
CA LEU A 75 11.61 -9.65 0.80
C LEU A 75 12.50 -8.58 0.17
N PRO A 76 12.24 -8.20 -1.10
CA PRO A 76 13.01 -7.16 -1.77
C PRO A 76 12.82 -5.81 -1.09
N THR A 77 13.89 -5.00 -1.07
CA THR A 77 13.92 -3.64 -0.52
C THR A 77 14.21 -2.59 -1.60
N ASP A 78 13.94 -2.91 -2.85
CA ASP A 78 14.12 -2.11 -4.06
C ASP A 78 12.80 -2.00 -4.85
N GLU A 79 12.86 -1.60 -6.14
CA GLU A 79 11.73 -1.43 -7.06
C GLU A 79 10.87 -2.68 -7.28
N ARG A 80 11.32 -3.84 -6.84
CA ARG A 80 10.50 -5.07 -6.83
C ARG A 80 9.47 -5.08 -5.70
N ASN A 81 9.62 -4.18 -4.73
CA ASN A 81 8.68 -4.04 -3.62
C ASN A 81 7.62 -2.98 -3.95
N LEU A 82 6.33 -3.32 -3.77
CA LEU A 82 5.23 -2.39 -4.06
C LEU A 82 5.26 -1.12 -3.20
N ALA A 83 5.72 -1.20 -1.96
CA ALA A 83 5.86 -0.04 -1.08
C ALA A 83 6.93 0.94 -1.59
N TYR A 84 8.04 0.43 -2.13
CA TYR A 84 9.06 1.24 -2.78
C TYR A 84 8.48 1.95 -4.02
N ARG A 85 7.81 1.18 -4.91
CA ARG A 85 7.15 1.72 -6.10
C ARG A 85 6.07 2.74 -5.77
N ALA A 86 5.37 2.57 -4.65
CA ALA A 86 4.37 3.53 -4.19
C ALA A 86 5.00 4.89 -3.86
N ALA A 87 6.15 4.89 -3.20
CA ALA A 87 6.89 6.13 -2.94
C ALA A 87 7.40 6.76 -4.24
N GLU A 88 8.02 5.99 -5.14
CA GLU A 88 8.46 6.52 -6.45
C GLU A 88 7.30 7.17 -7.22
N LEU A 89 6.16 6.48 -7.28
CA LEU A 89 4.97 6.96 -7.99
C LEU A 89 4.44 8.25 -7.36
N PHE A 90 4.37 8.31 -6.02
CA PHE A 90 3.93 9.49 -5.30
C PHE A 90 4.79 10.71 -5.63
N TYR A 91 6.11 10.61 -5.50
CA TYR A 91 7.01 11.73 -5.80
C TYR A 91 6.96 12.14 -7.28
N LYS A 92 6.83 11.17 -8.18
CA LYS A 92 6.72 11.42 -9.63
C LYS A 92 5.45 12.20 -9.98
N GLU A 93 4.30 11.84 -9.40
CA GLU A 93 3.01 12.42 -9.78
C GLU A 93 2.71 13.73 -9.05
N THR A 94 3.15 13.86 -7.80
CA THR A 94 2.92 15.10 -7.03
C THR A 94 3.97 16.16 -7.27
N GLY A 95 5.15 15.79 -7.75
CA GLY A 95 6.30 16.70 -7.85
C GLY A 95 6.85 17.13 -6.48
N ALA A 96 6.47 16.46 -5.40
CA ALA A 96 7.00 16.72 -4.06
C ALA A 96 8.52 16.53 -4.02
N LEU A 97 9.20 17.31 -3.18
CA LEU A 97 10.66 17.23 -3.06
C LEU A 97 11.08 15.93 -2.39
N LEU A 98 11.80 15.09 -3.13
CA LEU A 98 12.43 13.89 -2.60
C LEU A 98 13.91 14.18 -2.28
N GLU A 99 14.27 14.24 -1.01
CA GLU A 99 15.66 14.20 -0.56
C GLU A 99 15.97 12.82 0.02
N THR A 100 15.43 12.50 1.21
CA THR A 100 15.50 11.15 1.79
C THR A 100 14.12 10.73 2.28
N CYS A 101 13.67 9.57 1.83
CA CYS A 101 12.43 8.92 2.27
C CYS A 101 12.78 7.53 2.80
N GLU A 102 12.72 7.34 4.11
CA GLU A 102 12.94 6.04 4.74
C GLU A 102 11.61 5.35 5.00
N ILE A 103 11.49 4.10 4.55
CA ILE A 103 10.33 3.24 4.74
C ILE A 103 10.78 2.03 5.54
N HIS A 104 10.13 1.78 6.66
CA HIS A 104 10.33 0.56 7.44
C HIS A 104 9.03 -0.23 7.53
N ILE A 105 9.07 -1.52 7.16
CA ILE A 105 7.91 -2.41 7.17
C ILE A 105 8.15 -3.52 8.19
N GLU A 106 7.32 -3.56 9.23
CA GLU A 106 7.24 -4.70 10.13
C GLU A 106 6.11 -5.62 9.65
N LYS A 107 6.50 -6.77 9.07
CA LYS A 107 5.59 -7.74 8.46
C LYS A 107 4.96 -8.67 9.50
N ARG A 108 3.64 -8.79 9.46
CA ARG A 108 2.83 -9.74 10.23
C ARG A 108 1.84 -10.47 9.35
N ILE A 109 1.46 -9.88 8.21
CA ILE A 109 0.61 -10.53 7.20
C ILE A 109 1.43 -11.62 6.53
N PRO A 110 0.96 -12.88 6.51
CA PRO A 110 1.64 -13.97 5.82
C PRO A 110 1.88 -13.66 4.34
N VAL A 111 3.11 -13.88 3.87
CA VAL A 111 3.48 -13.63 2.48
C VAL A 111 2.84 -14.66 1.55
N ALA A 112 2.39 -14.24 0.36
CA ALA A 112 1.74 -15.08 -0.64
C ALA A 112 0.52 -15.85 -0.09
N ALA A 113 -0.31 -15.19 0.70
CA ALA A 113 -1.48 -15.77 1.34
C ALA A 113 -2.82 -15.26 0.77
N GLY A 114 -2.82 -14.47 -0.31
CA GLY A 114 -4.05 -13.85 -0.84
C GLY A 114 -4.62 -12.72 0.04
N LEU A 115 -3.87 -12.28 1.06
CA LEU A 115 -4.29 -11.29 2.06
C LEU A 115 -3.90 -9.84 1.70
N ALA A 116 -3.41 -9.61 0.47
CA ALA A 116 -2.96 -8.33 -0.08
C ALA A 116 -1.85 -7.62 0.72
N GLY A 117 -0.93 -8.37 1.40
CA GLY A 117 0.10 -7.77 2.24
C GLY A 117 0.97 -6.71 1.53
N GLY A 118 1.43 -6.97 0.31
CA GLY A 118 2.20 -5.98 -0.47
C GLY A 118 1.37 -4.78 -0.91
N SER A 119 0.10 -5.00 -1.29
CA SER A 119 -0.81 -3.93 -1.73
C SER A 119 -1.18 -3.01 -0.57
N THR A 120 -1.38 -3.56 0.62
CA THR A 120 -1.69 -2.75 1.80
C THR A 120 -0.47 -1.98 2.31
N ASP A 121 0.76 -2.52 2.17
CA ASP A 121 1.99 -1.78 2.46
C ASP A 121 2.13 -0.57 1.51
N ALA A 122 1.88 -0.77 0.21
CA ALA A 122 1.88 0.31 -0.78
C ALA A 122 0.83 1.39 -0.48
N ALA A 123 -0.40 0.98 -0.14
CA ALA A 123 -1.47 1.89 0.27
C ALA A 123 -1.08 2.70 1.51
N ALA A 124 -0.43 2.07 2.50
CA ALA A 124 0.05 2.73 3.70
C ALA A 124 1.12 3.78 3.39
N VAL A 125 2.04 3.50 2.46
CA VAL A 125 3.06 4.46 2.00
C VAL A 125 2.41 5.66 1.31
N LEU A 126 1.44 5.44 0.40
CA LEU A 126 0.73 6.55 -0.26
C LEU A 126 0.02 7.46 0.74
N ARG A 127 -0.70 6.90 1.72
CA ARG A 127 -1.35 7.68 2.79
C ARG A 127 -0.35 8.43 3.65
N ALA A 128 0.76 7.77 4.02
CA ALA A 128 1.81 8.37 4.84
C ALA A 128 2.43 9.57 4.13
N LEU A 129 2.81 9.43 2.86
CA LEU A 129 3.42 10.50 2.08
C LEU A 129 2.45 11.65 1.81
N ASN A 130 1.17 11.36 1.53
CA ASN A 130 0.14 12.40 1.38
C ASN A 130 0.04 13.27 2.65
N ALA A 131 0.07 12.64 3.82
CA ALA A 131 0.04 13.36 5.10
C ALA A 131 1.34 14.13 5.38
N LEU A 132 2.51 13.50 5.20
CA LEU A 132 3.82 14.08 5.51
C LEU A 132 4.14 15.29 4.61
N HIS A 133 3.78 15.23 3.33
CA HIS A 133 3.98 16.33 2.38
C HIS A 133 2.80 17.31 2.33
N THR A 134 1.73 17.05 3.09
CA THR A 134 0.50 17.86 3.04
C THR A 134 0.03 18.04 1.59
N ALA A 135 0.14 16.96 0.78
CA ALA A 135 -0.12 17.03 -0.66
C ALA A 135 -1.61 17.28 -0.99
N GLY A 136 -2.52 17.01 -0.04
CA GLY A 136 -3.94 17.31 -0.16
C GLY A 136 -4.69 16.39 -1.12
N LEU A 137 -4.11 15.24 -1.50
CA LEU A 137 -4.77 14.28 -2.37
C LEU A 137 -5.98 13.68 -1.65
N THR A 138 -7.09 13.61 -2.36
CA THR A 138 -8.33 12.96 -1.93
C THR A 138 -8.16 11.43 -1.93
N ASP A 139 -9.09 10.73 -1.27
CA ASP A 139 -9.09 9.25 -1.31
C ASP A 139 -9.27 8.70 -2.72
N ASP A 140 -10.01 9.41 -3.60
CA ASP A 140 -10.20 9.02 -5.00
C ASP A 140 -8.90 9.15 -5.80
N GLU A 141 -8.20 10.27 -5.67
CA GLU A 141 -6.90 10.50 -6.32
C GLU A 141 -5.84 9.48 -5.84
N LEU A 142 -5.83 9.17 -4.54
CA LEU A 142 -4.96 8.11 -4.01
C LEU A 142 -5.34 6.74 -4.58
N CYS A 143 -6.63 6.43 -4.76
CA CYS A 143 -7.08 5.18 -5.37
C CYS A 143 -6.68 5.08 -6.85
N GLU A 144 -6.80 6.16 -7.62
CA GLU A 144 -6.33 6.22 -9.02
C GLU A 144 -4.82 5.98 -9.11
N MET A 145 -4.04 6.59 -8.20
CA MET A 145 -2.61 6.35 -8.09
C MET A 145 -2.33 4.89 -7.70
N GLY A 146 -3.06 4.38 -6.71
CA GLY A 146 -2.93 3.01 -6.20
C GLY A 146 -3.24 1.95 -7.25
N LEU A 147 -4.21 2.18 -8.13
CA LEU A 147 -4.57 1.26 -9.21
C LEU A 147 -3.40 1.01 -10.17
N LYS A 148 -2.53 1.99 -10.39
CA LYS A 148 -1.31 1.84 -11.21
C LYS A 148 -0.28 0.88 -10.60
N LEU A 149 -0.40 0.62 -9.30
CA LEU A 149 0.47 -0.31 -8.56
C LEU A 149 -0.12 -1.73 -8.51
N GLY A 150 -1.45 -1.84 -8.40
CA GLY A 150 -2.15 -3.12 -8.36
C GLY A 150 -3.64 -2.98 -8.02
N ALA A 151 -4.44 -3.94 -8.49
CA ALA A 151 -5.90 -3.91 -8.37
C ALA A 151 -6.42 -3.89 -6.91
N ASP A 152 -5.70 -4.51 -5.97
CA ASP A 152 -6.07 -4.53 -4.55
C ASP A 152 -5.72 -3.22 -3.81
N VAL A 153 -4.85 -2.34 -4.36
CA VAL A 153 -4.38 -1.15 -3.65
C VAL A 153 -5.51 -0.13 -3.38
N PRO A 154 -6.44 0.13 -4.31
CA PRO A 154 -7.60 0.99 -4.03
C PRO A 154 -8.44 0.51 -2.85
N PHE A 155 -8.72 -0.79 -2.76
CA PHE A 155 -9.41 -1.36 -1.60
C PHE A 155 -8.60 -1.16 -0.30
N CYS A 156 -7.29 -1.39 -0.33
CA CYS A 156 -6.42 -1.21 0.84
C CYS A 156 -6.37 0.26 1.31
N LEU A 157 -6.56 1.21 0.39
CA LEU A 157 -6.71 2.62 0.70
C LEU A 157 -8.06 2.91 1.37
N ARG A 158 -9.17 2.39 0.86
CA ARG A 158 -10.51 2.66 1.42
C ARG A 158 -10.80 1.85 2.68
N GLY A 159 -10.48 0.56 2.66
CA GLY A 159 -10.79 -0.36 3.76
C GLY A 159 -12.29 -0.66 3.92
N GLY A 160 -12.67 -1.22 5.08
CA GLY A 160 -14.06 -1.54 5.41
C GLY A 160 -14.58 -2.79 4.72
N THR A 161 -15.88 -2.81 4.40
CA THR A 161 -16.58 -3.84 3.62
C THR A 161 -16.99 -3.26 2.28
N MET A 162 -16.53 -3.84 1.18
CA MET A 162 -16.80 -3.31 -0.17
C MET A 162 -17.17 -4.41 -1.15
N LEU A 163 -18.11 -4.09 -2.04
CA LEU A 163 -18.32 -4.84 -3.27
C LEU A 163 -17.32 -4.34 -4.30
N ALA A 164 -16.52 -5.26 -4.83
CA ALA A 164 -15.52 -4.99 -5.86
C ALA A 164 -15.92 -5.68 -7.16
N ARG A 165 -15.89 -4.96 -8.28
CA ARG A 165 -16.17 -5.41 -9.64
C ARG A 165 -15.02 -5.08 -10.58
N GLY A 166 -15.19 -5.38 -11.89
CA GLY A 166 -14.12 -5.20 -12.86
C GLY A 166 -13.02 -6.24 -12.68
N ILE A 167 -11.77 -5.80 -12.52
CA ILE A 167 -10.63 -6.64 -12.08
C ILE A 167 -10.40 -6.54 -10.55
N GLY A 168 -11.34 -5.90 -9.82
CA GLY A 168 -11.30 -5.65 -8.38
C GLY A 168 -11.19 -4.18 -8.00
N GLU A 169 -11.15 -3.27 -8.97
CA GLU A 169 -10.95 -1.83 -8.81
C GLU A 169 -12.24 -1.01 -8.65
N GLU A 170 -13.36 -1.50 -9.18
CA GLU A 170 -14.65 -0.83 -9.09
C GLU A 170 -15.28 -1.08 -7.72
N LEU A 171 -15.06 -0.16 -6.79
CA LEU A 171 -15.42 -0.33 -5.39
C LEU A 171 -16.73 0.38 -5.04
N SER A 172 -17.63 -0.34 -4.41
CA SER A 172 -18.88 0.18 -3.83
C SER A 172 -18.94 -0.15 -2.35
N LEU A 173 -19.20 0.86 -1.51
CA LEU A 173 -19.29 0.68 -0.06
C LEU A 173 -20.50 -0.19 0.28
N LEU A 174 -20.29 -1.16 1.14
CA LEU A 174 -21.32 -1.99 1.76
C LEU A 174 -21.48 -1.64 3.24
N PRO A 175 -22.60 -2.02 3.88
CA PRO A 175 -22.72 -1.96 5.32
C PRO A 175 -21.57 -2.69 6.02
N ASP A 176 -21.11 -2.14 7.13
CA ASP A 176 -20.05 -2.75 7.91
C ASP A 176 -20.41 -4.17 8.35
N MET A 177 -19.45 -5.07 8.23
CA MET A 177 -19.59 -6.44 8.74
C MET A 177 -19.72 -6.40 10.28
N PRO A 178 -20.65 -7.15 10.87
CA PRO A 178 -20.73 -7.29 12.33
C PRO A 178 -19.40 -7.76 12.91
N HIS A 179 -19.08 -7.29 14.11
CA HIS A 179 -17.86 -7.70 14.80
C HIS A 179 -17.84 -9.23 15.02
N CYS A 180 -16.85 -9.88 14.45
CA CYS A 180 -16.67 -11.33 14.55
C CYS A 180 -15.20 -11.71 14.57
N TRP A 181 -14.92 -12.94 14.97
CA TRP A 181 -13.59 -13.53 14.89
C TRP A 181 -13.41 -14.21 13.53
N VAL A 182 -12.25 -13.96 12.91
CA VAL A 182 -11.84 -14.61 11.67
C VAL A 182 -10.64 -15.50 11.95
N VAL A 183 -10.77 -16.79 11.63
CA VAL A 183 -9.65 -17.75 11.71
C VAL A 183 -9.05 -17.91 10.32
N LEU A 184 -7.76 -17.62 10.18
CA LEU A 184 -7.03 -17.78 8.93
C LEU A 184 -6.19 -19.06 8.98
N CYS A 185 -6.37 -19.92 7.97
CA CYS A 185 -5.55 -21.11 7.78
C CYS A 185 -4.82 -21.02 6.45
N LYS A 186 -3.51 -20.84 6.48
CA LYS A 186 -2.65 -20.81 5.29
C LYS A 186 -1.85 -22.10 5.20
N PRO A 187 -1.99 -22.90 4.11
CA PRO A 187 -1.15 -24.05 3.86
C PRO A 187 0.34 -23.63 3.69
N PRO A 188 1.29 -24.55 3.92
CA PRO A 188 2.72 -24.22 3.81
C PRO A 188 3.21 -24.02 2.37
N PHE A 189 2.39 -24.31 1.37
CA PHE A 189 2.71 -24.10 -0.05
C PHE A 189 2.02 -22.84 -0.59
N ALA A 190 2.62 -22.26 -1.64
CA ALA A 190 2.04 -21.13 -2.36
C ALA A 190 1.11 -21.65 -3.48
N VAL A 191 -0.02 -20.97 -3.68
CA VAL A 191 -0.89 -21.18 -4.84
C VAL A 191 -0.64 -20.04 -5.83
N PRO A 192 -0.16 -20.33 -7.06
CA PRO A 192 0.01 -19.30 -8.08
C PRO A 192 -1.34 -18.70 -8.49
N THR A 193 -1.41 -17.39 -8.61
CA THR A 193 -2.64 -16.68 -9.06
C THR A 193 -2.87 -16.77 -10.59
N LYS A 194 -1.98 -17.43 -11.34
CA LYS A 194 -2.03 -17.53 -12.80
C LYS A 194 -2.51 -18.89 -13.32
N GLU A 195 -3.08 -19.74 -12.48
CA GLU A 195 -3.69 -21.01 -12.88
C GLU A 195 -5.21 -20.94 -12.80
#